data_edb7886de1042c4fef4870e834e1ab0f
#
_entry.id   edb7886de1042c4fef4870e834e1ab0f
#
_cell.length_a   1.000
_cell.length_b   1.000
_cell.length_c   1.000
_cell.angle_alpha   90.00
_cell.angle_beta   90.00
_cell.angle_gamma   90.00
#
_symmetry.space_group_name_H-M   'P 1'
#
loop_
_entity.id
_entity.type
_entity.pdbx_description
1 polymer ?
#
loop_
_entity_poly.entity_id
_entity_poly.type
_entity_poly.pdbx_seq_one_letter_code
_entity_poly.pdbx_strand_id
1 'polypeptide(L)'
;MSEDIFDAIIVGAGLAGSVAALVLAREGAQVLVIERGNSAGAKNVTGGRLYAHSLEHIIPGFAESAPVERLITHEKLAFMTEKSAMTMDYCNGDETSPSQRSYSVLRSKFDAWLMEQAEEAGAQLITGIRVDNLVQRDGKVVGVEADGDVIEAKTVILADGVNSILAEKLGMAKRVKPTDVAVGVKELIELPKSVIEDRFQLQGNQGAACLFAGSPTDGLMGGGFLYTNENPLSLGLVCGLHHLHDAKKSVPQMLEDFKQHPAVAPLIAGGKLVEYSAHVVPEAGINMLPELVGDGVLIAGDAAGMCMNLGFTIRGMDLAIAAGEAAAKTVLSAMKSDDFSKQKLAEYRQHLESGPLRDMRMYQKLPAFLDNPRMFSGYPELAVGVARDLFTIDGSAPELMRKKILRHGKKVGFINLIKDGMKGVTVL
;
A
#
# COMPACT_ATOMS: atom_id res chain seq x y z
N MET A 1 34.35 -0.78 -28.58
CA MET A 1 33.24 0.16 -28.29
C MET A 1 33.20 0.26 -26.79
N SER A 2 33.34 1.43 -26.22
CA SER A 2 33.08 1.60 -24.78
C SER A 2 31.60 1.23 -24.60
N GLU A 3 31.31 0.14 -23.90
CA GLU A 3 29.95 -0.12 -23.44
C GLU A 3 29.57 1.10 -22.59
N ASP A 4 28.50 1.80 -22.97
CA ASP A 4 28.03 2.98 -22.23
C ASP A 4 27.53 2.50 -20.87
N ILE A 5 28.30 2.83 -19.81
CA ILE A 5 27.96 2.49 -18.43
C ILE A 5 26.84 3.44 -18.00
N PHE A 6 25.67 2.91 -17.62
CA PHE A 6 24.57 3.71 -17.08
C PHE A 6 24.98 4.40 -15.76
N ASP A 7 24.48 5.60 -15.52
CA ASP A 7 24.64 6.23 -14.21
C ASP A 7 23.85 5.46 -13.15
N ALA A 8 22.65 4.97 -13.50
CA ALA A 8 21.85 4.13 -12.63
C ALA A 8 21.06 3.07 -13.41
N ILE A 9 21.01 1.84 -12.89
CA ILE A 9 20.01 0.84 -13.27
C ILE A 9 18.99 0.74 -12.16
N ILE A 10 17.70 0.75 -12.53
CA ILE A 10 16.57 0.63 -11.60
C ILE A 10 15.86 -0.69 -11.88
N VAL A 11 15.72 -1.52 -10.86
CA VAL A 11 15.06 -2.82 -10.97
C VAL A 11 13.63 -2.69 -10.49
N GLY A 12 12.67 -2.71 -11.41
CA GLY A 12 11.24 -2.58 -11.19
C GLY A 12 10.68 -1.19 -11.53
N ALA A 13 9.66 -1.16 -12.40
CA ALA A 13 8.96 0.03 -12.85
C ALA A 13 7.65 0.29 -12.05
N GLY A 14 7.65 -0.01 -10.75
CA GLY A 14 6.62 0.44 -9.82
C GLY A 14 6.84 1.90 -9.42
N LEU A 15 5.99 2.44 -8.53
CA LEU A 15 6.03 3.87 -8.16
C LEU A 15 7.40 4.35 -7.70
N ALA A 16 8.10 3.59 -6.87
CA ALA A 16 9.44 3.97 -6.39
C ALA A 16 10.45 4.03 -7.54
N GLY A 17 10.45 3.01 -8.41
CA GLY A 17 11.38 2.95 -9.54
C GLY A 17 11.09 4.00 -10.59
N SER A 18 9.83 4.20 -10.97
CA SER A 18 9.43 5.20 -11.95
C SER A 18 9.74 6.64 -11.47
N VAL A 19 9.49 6.94 -10.18
CA VAL A 19 9.87 8.23 -9.61
C VAL A 19 11.37 8.42 -9.58
N ALA A 20 12.13 7.39 -9.17
CA ALA A 20 13.59 7.48 -9.18
C ALA A 20 14.12 7.73 -10.60
N ALA A 21 13.59 7.02 -11.59
CA ALA A 21 13.93 7.22 -13.00
C ALA A 21 13.62 8.64 -13.48
N LEU A 22 12.41 9.13 -13.19
CA LEU A 22 11.95 10.46 -13.57
C LEU A 22 12.87 11.55 -13.01
N VAL A 23 13.17 11.49 -11.72
CA VAL A 23 13.98 12.51 -11.05
C VAL A 23 15.43 12.49 -11.57
N LEU A 24 16.00 11.30 -11.78
CA LEU A 24 17.34 11.15 -12.34
C LEU A 24 17.42 11.64 -13.79
N ALA A 25 16.48 11.23 -14.63
CA ALA A 25 16.46 11.60 -16.05
C ALA A 25 16.27 13.11 -16.26
N ARG A 26 15.44 13.77 -15.45
CA ARG A 26 15.27 15.23 -15.47
C ARG A 26 16.56 16.00 -15.22
N GLU A 27 17.47 15.42 -14.47
CA GLU A 27 18.81 15.98 -14.19
C GLU A 27 19.89 15.50 -15.18
N GLY A 28 19.48 14.81 -16.25
CA GLY A 28 20.34 14.37 -17.34
C GLY A 28 21.15 13.11 -17.09
N ALA A 29 20.82 12.33 -16.05
CA ALA A 29 21.46 11.04 -15.80
C ALA A 29 21.05 9.99 -16.83
N GLN A 30 21.97 9.12 -17.22
CA GLN A 30 21.69 7.96 -18.06
C GLN A 30 21.08 6.84 -17.20
N VAL A 31 19.78 6.63 -17.35
CA VAL A 31 19.00 5.70 -16.51
C VAL A 31 18.40 4.59 -17.35
N LEU A 32 18.58 3.36 -16.89
CA LEU A 32 17.89 2.18 -17.42
C LEU A 32 16.95 1.62 -16.35
N VAL A 33 15.68 1.44 -16.68
CA VAL A 33 14.69 0.73 -15.83
C VAL A 33 14.42 -0.64 -16.44
N ILE A 34 14.50 -1.69 -15.65
CA ILE A 34 14.23 -3.06 -16.06
C ILE A 34 13.00 -3.59 -15.31
N GLU A 35 11.93 -3.90 -16.03
CA GLU A 35 10.66 -4.39 -15.49
C GLU A 35 10.38 -5.81 -15.99
N ARG A 36 10.08 -6.73 -15.06
CA ARG A 36 9.74 -8.12 -15.41
C ARG A 36 8.34 -8.30 -16.01
N GLY A 37 7.44 -7.36 -15.76
CA GLY A 37 6.11 -7.32 -16.36
C GLY A 37 6.17 -6.84 -17.80
N ASN A 38 5.11 -7.07 -18.55
CA ASN A 38 5.01 -6.59 -19.95
C ASN A 38 4.80 -5.06 -20.04
N SER A 39 4.48 -4.42 -18.91
CA SER A 39 4.39 -2.97 -18.75
C SER A 39 4.58 -2.61 -17.27
N ALA A 40 4.91 -1.35 -17.00
CA ALA A 40 4.92 -0.82 -15.65
C ALA A 40 3.54 -1.02 -14.98
N GLY A 41 3.52 -1.46 -13.72
CA GLY A 41 2.28 -1.71 -13.00
C GLY A 41 1.53 -3.00 -13.31
N ALA A 42 1.87 -3.74 -14.36
CA ALA A 42 1.16 -4.95 -14.77
C ALA A 42 1.11 -6.06 -13.70
N LYS A 43 2.04 -6.05 -12.76
CA LYS A 43 2.11 -6.98 -11.62
C LYS A 43 1.58 -6.37 -10.31
N ASN A 44 1.21 -5.09 -10.32
CA ASN A 44 0.79 -4.35 -9.13
C ASN A 44 -0.73 -4.37 -8.99
N VAL A 45 -1.19 -5.16 -8.07
CA VAL A 45 -2.60 -5.48 -7.89
C VAL A 45 -3.21 -4.72 -6.74
N THR A 46 -2.48 -4.63 -5.65
CA THR A 46 -2.91 -3.97 -4.42
C THR A 46 -2.60 -2.48 -4.48
N GLY A 47 -3.30 -1.74 -3.67
CA GLY A 47 -3.27 -0.30 -3.68
C GLY A 47 -4.35 0.23 -4.64
N GLY A 48 -5.14 1.11 -4.15
CA GLY A 48 -6.22 1.74 -4.89
C GLY A 48 -6.35 3.18 -4.48
N ARG A 49 -5.58 3.60 -3.47
CA ARG A 49 -5.60 4.98 -2.95
C ARG A 49 -4.22 5.59 -2.94
N LEU A 50 -4.07 6.69 -3.65
CA LEU A 50 -2.88 7.52 -3.69
C LEU A 50 -3.10 8.79 -2.85
N TYR A 51 -2.25 9.00 -1.85
CA TYR A 51 -2.14 10.29 -1.16
C TYR A 51 -1.22 11.20 -1.97
N ALA A 52 -1.71 12.37 -2.40
CA ALA A 52 -1.09 13.19 -3.44
C ALA A 52 0.22 13.85 -3.02
N HIS A 53 0.41 14.13 -1.73
CA HIS A 53 1.48 15.03 -1.24
C HIS A 53 2.88 14.71 -1.78
N SER A 54 3.26 13.45 -1.88
CA SER A 54 4.61 13.06 -2.33
C SER A 54 4.77 13.28 -3.84
N LEU A 55 3.76 12.96 -4.65
CA LEU A 55 3.83 13.13 -6.10
C LEU A 55 3.59 14.58 -6.51
N GLU A 56 2.70 15.29 -5.82
CA GLU A 56 2.43 16.73 -6.06
C GLU A 56 3.68 17.58 -5.89
N HIS A 57 4.61 17.15 -5.02
CA HIS A 57 5.91 17.78 -4.86
C HIS A 57 6.82 17.59 -6.09
N ILE A 58 6.73 16.43 -6.77
CA ILE A 58 7.60 16.04 -7.89
C ILE A 58 7.01 16.49 -9.23
N ILE A 59 5.69 16.34 -9.37
CA ILE A 59 4.90 16.73 -10.56
C ILE A 59 3.72 17.57 -10.08
N PRO A 60 3.90 18.90 -9.89
CA PRO A 60 2.81 19.78 -9.49
C PRO A 60 1.63 19.69 -10.45
N GLY A 61 0.42 19.56 -9.94
CA GLY A 61 -0.79 19.44 -10.74
C GLY A 61 -0.94 18.09 -11.46
N PHE A 62 -0.23 17.05 -11.05
CA PHE A 62 -0.22 15.74 -11.73
C PHE A 62 -1.62 15.18 -11.99
N ALA A 63 -2.58 15.44 -11.10
CA ALA A 63 -3.93 14.90 -11.22
C ALA A 63 -4.72 15.45 -12.42
N GLU A 64 -4.23 16.49 -13.10
CA GLU A 64 -4.84 17.01 -14.32
C GLU A 64 -4.52 16.17 -15.56
N SER A 65 -3.37 15.47 -15.55
CA SER A 65 -2.90 14.64 -16.68
C SER A 65 -2.82 13.15 -16.35
N ALA A 66 -2.64 12.80 -15.07
CA ALA A 66 -2.57 11.42 -14.64
C ALA A 66 -3.93 10.71 -14.73
N PRO A 67 -3.95 9.39 -15.02
CA PRO A 67 -5.17 8.60 -15.03
C PRO A 67 -5.65 8.27 -13.60
N VAL A 68 -5.90 9.33 -12.81
CA VAL A 68 -6.58 9.18 -11.52
C VAL A 68 -8.06 8.89 -11.78
N GLU A 69 -8.66 8.07 -10.94
CA GLU A 69 -10.04 7.62 -11.14
C GLU A 69 -11.03 8.57 -10.45
N ARG A 70 -10.93 8.76 -9.13
CA ARG A 70 -11.82 9.67 -8.38
C ARG A 70 -11.06 10.37 -7.25
N LEU A 71 -11.45 11.61 -6.96
CA LEU A 71 -11.04 12.32 -5.75
C LEU A 71 -11.77 11.75 -4.54
N ILE A 72 -11.05 11.21 -3.57
CA ILE A 72 -11.65 10.65 -2.35
C ILE A 72 -12.15 11.79 -1.46
N THR A 73 -13.46 11.85 -1.27
CA THR A 73 -14.17 12.80 -0.41
C THR A 73 -14.99 12.10 0.65
N HIS A 74 -15.26 10.80 0.50
CA HIS A 74 -15.98 9.98 1.46
C HIS A 74 -15.08 8.89 2.03
N GLU A 75 -14.99 8.85 3.36
CA GLU A 75 -14.23 7.86 4.12
C GLU A 75 -15.20 7.03 4.95
N LYS A 76 -15.26 5.73 4.70
CA LYS A 76 -16.16 4.85 5.45
C LYS A 76 -15.35 3.79 6.19
N LEU A 77 -15.58 3.69 7.50
CA LEU A 77 -15.02 2.62 8.32
C LEU A 77 -16.16 1.78 8.90
N ALA A 78 -16.21 0.52 8.52
CA ALA A 78 -17.24 -0.42 8.93
C ALA A 78 -16.69 -1.51 9.86
N PHE A 79 -17.36 -1.70 10.99
CA PHE A 79 -17.21 -2.88 11.84
C PHE A 79 -18.26 -3.90 11.45
N MET A 80 -17.84 -5.12 11.13
CA MET A 80 -18.70 -6.15 10.57
C MET A 80 -18.70 -7.43 11.41
N THR A 81 -19.88 -7.98 11.60
CA THR A 81 -20.12 -9.37 11.99
C THR A 81 -20.61 -10.14 10.78
N GLU A 82 -20.91 -11.42 10.89
CA GLU A 82 -21.38 -12.23 9.73
C GLU A 82 -22.61 -11.68 9.00
N LYS A 83 -23.49 -10.96 9.71
CA LYS A 83 -24.80 -10.54 9.15
C LYS A 83 -25.11 -9.06 9.32
N SER A 84 -24.27 -8.32 10.02
CA SER A 84 -24.57 -6.92 10.37
C SER A 84 -23.29 -6.09 10.29
N ALA A 85 -23.46 -4.80 10.00
CA ALA A 85 -22.37 -3.83 10.01
C ALA A 85 -22.79 -2.55 10.74
N MET A 86 -21.81 -1.91 11.37
CA MET A 86 -21.91 -0.54 11.85
C MET A 86 -20.87 0.27 11.09
N THR A 87 -21.29 1.31 10.37
CA THR A 87 -20.40 2.12 9.54
C THR A 87 -20.33 3.56 10.07
N MET A 88 -19.13 4.10 10.20
CA MET A 88 -18.88 5.53 10.30
C MET A 88 -18.61 6.05 8.89
N ASP A 89 -19.26 7.15 8.53
CA ASP A 89 -19.12 7.81 7.24
C ASP A 89 -18.68 9.27 7.49
N TYR A 90 -17.53 9.64 6.94
CA TYR A 90 -17.02 11.00 6.96
C TYR A 90 -17.02 11.55 5.54
N CYS A 91 -17.76 12.62 5.33
CA CYS A 91 -17.79 13.35 4.06
C CYS A 91 -16.98 14.64 4.23
N ASN A 92 -15.95 14.80 3.44
CA ASN A 92 -15.16 16.02 3.40
C ASN A 92 -15.76 17.00 2.40
N GLY A 93 -16.37 18.07 2.90
CA GLY A 93 -16.91 19.18 2.09
C GLY A 93 -15.96 20.39 2.01
N ASP A 94 -14.81 20.35 2.66
CA ASP A 94 -13.87 21.45 2.69
C ASP A 94 -13.03 21.51 1.39
N GLU A 95 -12.65 22.72 0.98
CA GLU A 95 -11.61 22.88 -0.03
C GLU A 95 -10.27 22.37 0.50
N THR A 96 -9.64 21.47 -0.27
CA THR A 96 -8.34 20.92 0.05
C THR A 96 -7.30 21.37 -0.97
N SER A 97 -6.10 21.73 -0.49
CA SER A 97 -4.97 21.98 -1.39
C SER A 97 -4.61 20.70 -2.16
N PRO A 98 -4.02 20.80 -3.37
CA PRO A 98 -3.65 19.62 -4.16
C PRO A 98 -2.87 18.57 -3.38
N SER A 99 -1.92 18.99 -2.52
CA SER A 99 -1.12 18.08 -1.69
C SER A 99 -1.90 17.38 -0.57
N GLN A 100 -3.06 17.89 -0.16
CA GLN A 100 -3.92 17.26 0.87
C GLN A 100 -4.91 16.26 0.28
N ARG A 101 -5.04 16.21 -1.05
CA ARG A 101 -5.97 15.34 -1.75
C ARG A 101 -5.48 13.89 -1.75
N SER A 102 -6.42 12.98 -1.95
CA SER A 102 -6.13 11.60 -2.29
C SER A 102 -7.07 11.11 -3.37
N TYR A 103 -6.59 10.18 -4.17
CA TYR A 103 -7.31 9.70 -5.35
C TYR A 103 -7.38 8.17 -5.33
N SER A 104 -8.48 7.62 -5.82
CA SER A 104 -8.47 6.24 -6.26
C SER A 104 -7.73 6.13 -7.59
N VAL A 105 -6.96 5.05 -7.76
CA VAL A 105 -6.18 4.79 -8.96
C VAL A 105 -6.20 3.30 -9.30
N LEU A 106 -6.08 3.00 -10.60
CA LEU A 106 -5.81 1.66 -11.10
C LEU A 106 -4.31 1.57 -11.41
N ARG A 107 -3.58 0.76 -10.64
CA ARG A 107 -2.11 0.68 -10.69
C ARG A 107 -1.57 0.39 -12.09
N SER A 108 -2.24 -0.48 -12.84
CA SER A 108 -1.86 -0.81 -14.22
C SER A 108 -1.88 0.39 -15.17
N LYS A 109 -2.76 1.36 -14.94
CA LYS A 109 -2.81 2.60 -15.72
C LYS A 109 -1.88 3.66 -15.15
N PHE A 110 -1.94 3.83 -13.82
CA PHE A 110 -1.21 4.90 -13.14
C PHE A 110 0.30 4.70 -13.16
N ASP A 111 0.77 3.47 -12.91
CA ASP A 111 2.20 3.17 -12.93
C ASP A 111 2.76 3.29 -14.37
N ALA A 112 1.98 2.89 -15.39
CA ALA A 112 2.36 3.06 -16.78
C ALA A 112 2.53 4.55 -17.14
N TRP A 113 1.54 5.38 -16.81
CA TRP A 113 1.63 6.83 -17.02
C TRP A 113 2.84 7.45 -16.30
N LEU A 114 3.12 7.05 -15.06
CA LEU A 114 4.25 7.59 -14.31
C LEU A 114 5.60 7.18 -14.93
N MET A 115 5.67 5.97 -15.48
CA MET A 115 6.85 5.52 -16.20
C MET A 115 7.03 6.26 -17.54
N GLU A 116 5.94 6.54 -18.27
CA GLU A 116 5.96 7.39 -19.46
C GLU A 116 6.54 8.78 -19.16
N GLN A 117 6.19 9.37 -18.02
CA GLN A 117 6.80 10.64 -17.60
C GLN A 117 8.32 10.54 -17.40
N ALA A 118 8.81 9.37 -16.96
CA ALA A 118 10.25 9.14 -16.83
C ALA A 118 10.91 8.93 -18.21
N GLU A 119 10.24 8.23 -19.14
CA GLU A 119 10.74 8.04 -20.51
C GLU A 119 10.76 9.36 -21.29
N GLU A 120 9.74 10.20 -21.15
CA GLU A 120 9.70 11.55 -21.72
C GLU A 120 10.83 12.44 -21.19
N ALA A 121 11.28 12.22 -19.94
CA ALA A 121 12.43 12.88 -19.34
C ALA A 121 13.79 12.29 -19.80
N GLY A 122 13.80 11.16 -20.51
CA GLY A 122 14.99 10.54 -21.07
C GLY A 122 15.41 9.21 -20.42
N ALA A 123 14.65 8.66 -19.48
CA ALA A 123 14.90 7.31 -18.96
C ALA A 123 14.60 6.24 -20.04
N GLN A 124 15.39 5.17 -20.02
CA GLN A 124 15.15 4.02 -20.89
C GLN A 124 14.40 2.94 -20.11
N LEU A 125 13.41 2.30 -20.74
CA LEU A 125 12.65 1.21 -20.14
C LEU A 125 12.79 -0.07 -20.96
N ILE A 126 13.09 -1.18 -20.29
CA ILE A 126 13.01 -2.55 -20.84
C ILE A 126 11.98 -3.32 -20.04
N THR A 127 10.97 -3.87 -20.70
CA THR A 127 9.90 -4.67 -20.10
C THR A 127 10.01 -6.13 -20.50
N GLY A 128 9.33 -7.01 -19.74
CA GLY A 128 9.31 -8.46 -20.01
C GLY A 128 10.58 -9.18 -19.58
N ILE A 129 11.55 -8.50 -18.97
CA ILE A 129 12.85 -9.05 -18.58
C ILE A 129 12.98 -9.04 -17.06
N ARG A 130 13.38 -10.18 -16.50
CA ARG A 130 13.68 -10.30 -15.07
C ARG A 130 15.17 -10.12 -14.84
N VAL A 131 15.53 -9.28 -13.89
CA VAL A 131 16.89 -9.25 -13.35
C VAL A 131 17.10 -10.49 -12.47
N ASP A 132 18.08 -11.31 -12.80
CA ASP A 132 18.36 -12.57 -12.13
C ASP A 132 19.36 -12.40 -10.98
N ASN A 133 20.40 -11.61 -11.19
CA ASN A 133 21.46 -11.37 -10.22
C ASN A 133 21.97 -9.93 -10.29
N LEU A 134 22.70 -9.55 -9.24
CA LEU A 134 23.49 -8.32 -9.23
C LEU A 134 24.94 -8.68 -9.52
N VAL A 135 25.58 -7.89 -10.37
CA VAL A 135 27.01 -8.05 -10.69
C VAL A 135 27.84 -7.31 -9.65
N GLN A 136 28.77 -8.02 -9.02
CA GLN A 136 29.66 -7.45 -8.01
C GLN A 136 31.12 -7.54 -8.45
N ARG A 137 31.89 -6.47 -8.19
CA ARG A 137 33.35 -6.44 -8.31
C ARG A 137 33.93 -5.85 -7.03
N ASP A 138 34.84 -6.55 -6.39
CA ASP A 138 35.51 -6.14 -5.13
C ASP A 138 34.47 -5.73 -4.03
N GLY A 139 33.35 -6.44 -3.97
CA GLY A 139 32.28 -6.18 -2.99
C GLY A 139 31.33 -5.03 -3.33
N LYS A 140 31.56 -4.30 -4.44
CA LYS A 140 30.70 -3.24 -4.94
C LYS A 140 29.76 -3.78 -6.02
N VAL A 141 28.48 -3.41 -5.98
CA VAL A 141 27.54 -3.65 -7.06
C VAL A 141 27.86 -2.70 -8.21
N VAL A 142 28.07 -3.26 -9.41
CA VAL A 142 28.49 -2.53 -10.63
C VAL A 142 27.54 -2.78 -11.81
N GLY A 143 26.41 -3.42 -11.57
CA GLY A 143 25.42 -3.70 -12.61
C GLY A 143 24.50 -4.85 -12.25
N VAL A 144 23.81 -5.33 -13.25
CA VAL A 144 22.83 -6.42 -13.16
C VAL A 144 23.09 -7.48 -14.23
N GLU A 145 22.64 -8.72 -13.94
CA GLU A 145 22.54 -9.80 -14.92
C GLU A 145 21.04 -10.04 -15.19
N ALA A 146 20.67 -9.95 -16.45
CA ALA A 146 19.30 -10.12 -16.90
C ALA A 146 19.28 -10.90 -18.21
N ASP A 147 18.51 -12.01 -18.28
CA ASP A 147 18.40 -12.90 -19.45
C ASP A 147 19.76 -13.40 -19.98
N GLY A 148 20.74 -13.54 -19.10
CA GLY A 148 22.11 -13.99 -19.43
C GLY A 148 23.07 -12.87 -19.86
N ASP A 149 22.61 -11.65 -20.04
CA ASP A 149 23.43 -10.49 -20.36
C ASP A 149 23.79 -9.69 -19.10
N VAL A 150 25.00 -9.14 -19.11
CA VAL A 150 25.49 -8.24 -18.05
C VAL A 150 25.36 -6.81 -18.54
N ILE A 151 24.66 -5.98 -17.75
CA ILE A 151 24.50 -4.54 -17.98
C ILE A 151 25.17 -3.79 -16.85
N GLU A 152 26.12 -2.93 -17.17
CA GLU A 152 26.92 -2.20 -16.16
C GLU A 152 26.31 -0.83 -15.81
N ALA A 153 26.44 -0.47 -14.54
CA ALA A 153 26.03 0.85 -14.03
C ALA A 153 26.93 1.28 -12.86
N LYS A 154 26.99 2.59 -12.62
CA LYS A 154 27.67 3.14 -11.43
C LYS A 154 26.95 2.78 -10.14
N THR A 155 25.62 2.65 -10.21
CA THR A 155 24.77 2.24 -9.06
C THR A 155 23.52 1.50 -9.53
N VAL A 156 22.94 0.70 -8.63
CA VAL A 156 21.66 -0.01 -8.83
C VAL A 156 20.66 0.39 -7.77
N ILE A 157 19.42 0.72 -8.16
CA ILE A 157 18.29 0.95 -7.24
C ILE A 157 17.36 -0.26 -7.33
N LEU A 158 17.23 -0.99 -6.22
CA LEU A 158 16.31 -2.10 -6.08
C LEU A 158 14.93 -1.58 -5.68
N ALA A 159 13.98 -1.62 -6.62
CA ALA A 159 12.57 -1.27 -6.45
C ALA A 159 11.67 -2.45 -6.88
N ASP A 160 12.14 -3.69 -6.64
CA ASP A 160 11.59 -4.96 -7.12
C ASP A 160 10.42 -5.50 -6.26
N GLY A 161 9.90 -4.68 -5.36
CA GLY A 161 8.72 -4.96 -4.55
C GLY A 161 9.02 -5.80 -3.30
N VAL A 162 7.98 -6.18 -2.59
CA VAL A 162 8.04 -6.76 -1.23
C VAL A 162 8.90 -8.01 -1.10
N ASN A 163 9.02 -8.82 -2.15
CA ASN A 163 9.82 -10.04 -2.11
C ASN A 163 11.33 -9.77 -2.07
N SER A 164 11.79 -8.66 -2.64
CA SER A 164 13.16 -8.15 -2.58
C SER A 164 14.26 -9.22 -2.67
N ILE A 165 14.10 -10.16 -3.62
CA ILE A 165 14.95 -11.35 -3.74
C ILE A 165 16.42 -10.97 -3.98
N LEU A 166 16.65 -9.89 -4.72
CA LEU A 166 18.01 -9.41 -5.00
C LEU A 166 18.69 -8.87 -3.75
N ALA A 167 17.95 -8.16 -2.88
CA ALA A 167 18.48 -7.69 -1.61
C ALA A 167 18.74 -8.85 -0.64
N GLU A 168 17.91 -9.91 -0.65
CA GLU A 168 18.16 -11.14 0.13
C GLU A 168 19.45 -11.82 -0.34
N LYS A 169 19.65 -11.97 -1.67
CA LYS A 169 20.88 -12.55 -2.26
C LYS A 169 22.13 -11.78 -1.90
N LEU A 170 22.05 -10.44 -1.76
CA LEU A 170 23.16 -9.59 -1.30
C LEU A 170 23.41 -9.67 0.21
N GLY A 171 22.51 -10.28 0.98
CA GLY A 171 22.55 -10.27 2.44
C GLY A 171 22.13 -8.93 3.08
N MET A 172 21.59 -7.99 2.29
CA MET A 172 21.07 -6.70 2.77
C MET A 172 19.66 -6.81 3.36
N ALA A 173 18.86 -7.76 2.91
CA ALA A 173 17.55 -8.07 3.46
C ALA A 173 17.53 -9.47 4.06
N LYS A 174 16.75 -9.67 5.12
CA LYS A 174 16.41 -11.00 5.62
C LYS A 174 15.27 -11.55 4.80
N ARG A 175 15.18 -12.88 4.72
CA ARG A 175 14.01 -13.55 4.17
C ARG A 175 12.75 -13.04 4.84
N VAL A 176 11.75 -12.65 4.04
CA VAL A 176 10.45 -12.18 4.50
C VAL A 176 9.77 -13.25 5.36
N LYS A 177 9.34 -12.88 6.56
CA LYS A 177 8.62 -13.78 7.48
C LYS A 177 7.12 -13.63 7.27
N PRO A 178 6.34 -14.70 7.51
CA PRO A 178 4.88 -14.60 7.46
C PRO A 178 4.27 -13.51 8.37
N THR A 179 4.95 -13.18 9.47
CA THR A 179 4.55 -12.11 10.41
C THR A 179 4.78 -10.70 9.88
N ASP A 180 5.58 -10.56 8.82
CA ASP A 180 6.00 -9.26 8.31
C ASP A 180 5.13 -8.81 7.12
N VAL A 181 4.27 -9.71 6.63
CA VAL A 181 3.50 -9.52 5.40
C VAL A 181 2.06 -10.01 5.52
N ALA A 182 1.21 -9.49 4.65
CA ALA A 182 -0.15 -9.95 4.46
C ALA A 182 -0.39 -10.37 3.00
N VAL A 183 -1.40 -11.21 2.79
CA VAL A 183 -1.92 -11.52 1.45
C VAL A 183 -3.10 -10.61 1.17
N GLY A 184 -3.00 -9.85 0.09
CA GLY A 184 -4.09 -9.08 -0.47
C GLY A 184 -4.69 -9.79 -1.67
N VAL A 185 -6.02 -9.84 -1.75
CA VAL A 185 -6.78 -10.24 -2.93
C VAL A 185 -7.70 -9.11 -3.34
N LYS A 186 -7.85 -8.88 -4.63
CA LYS A 186 -8.67 -7.81 -5.18
C LYS A 186 -9.41 -8.26 -6.41
N GLU A 187 -10.63 -7.78 -6.54
CA GLU A 187 -11.45 -7.84 -7.75
C GLU A 187 -11.74 -6.43 -8.26
N LEU A 188 -11.73 -6.28 -9.58
CA LEU A 188 -12.36 -5.15 -10.25
C LEU A 188 -13.75 -5.58 -10.72
N ILE A 189 -14.76 -4.87 -10.24
CA ILE A 189 -16.17 -5.13 -10.53
C ILE A 189 -16.72 -3.95 -11.34
N GLU A 190 -16.92 -4.17 -12.64
CA GLU A 190 -17.41 -3.15 -13.54
C GLU A 190 -18.88 -2.85 -13.29
N LEU A 191 -19.21 -1.58 -13.15
CA LEU A 191 -20.56 -1.03 -12.98
C LEU A 191 -20.64 0.29 -13.74
N PRO A 192 -21.83 0.68 -14.25
CA PRO A 192 -22.03 2.00 -14.82
C PRO A 192 -21.70 3.10 -13.79
N LYS A 193 -21.05 4.18 -14.26
CA LYS A 193 -20.66 5.34 -13.44
C LYS A 193 -21.83 5.87 -12.58
N SER A 194 -23.01 6.05 -13.18
CA SER A 194 -24.19 6.54 -12.46
C SER A 194 -24.65 5.60 -11.34
N VAL A 195 -24.49 4.28 -11.53
CA VAL A 195 -24.84 3.29 -10.48
C VAL A 195 -23.86 3.39 -9.30
N ILE A 196 -22.57 3.62 -9.57
CA ILE A 196 -21.57 3.87 -8.52
C ILE A 196 -21.91 5.17 -7.78
N GLU A 197 -22.18 6.24 -8.52
CA GLU A 197 -22.54 7.54 -7.94
C GLU A 197 -23.79 7.46 -7.05
N ASP A 198 -24.84 6.80 -7.51
CA ASP A 198 -26.07 6.60 -6.74
C ASP A 198 -25.83 5.78 -5.47
N ARG A 199 -25.13 4.65 -5.57
CA ARG A 199 -24.92 3.74 -4.43
C ARG A 199 -24.01 4.32 -3.35
N PHE A 200 -23.06 5.14 -3.74
CA PHE A 200 -22.09 5.75 -2.83
C PHE A 200 -22.38 7.22 -2.52
N GLN A 201 -23.48 7.78 -3.08
CA GLN A 201 -23.91 9.17 -2.88
C GLN A 201 -22.85 10.19 -3.34
N LEU A 202 -22.26 9.94 -4.52
CA LEU A 202 -21.18 10.72 -5.09
C LEU A 202 -21.69 11.65 -6.19
N GLN A 203 -21.00 12.76 -6.38
CA GLN A 203 -21.26 13.72 -7.46
C GLN A 203 -19.98 14.04 -8.23
N GLY A 204 -20.05 14.07 -9.55
CA GLY A 204 -18.93 14.41 -10.41
C GLY A 204 -17.75 13.45 -10.28
N ASN A 205 -16.58 13.97 -9.86
CA ASN A 205 -15.39 13.16 -9.65
C ASN A 205 -15.17 12.72 -8.18
N GLN A 206 -16.17 12.96 -7.31
CA GLN A 206 -16.10 12.48 -5.93
C GLN A 206 -15.96 10.97 -5.86
N GLY A 207 -15.23 10.50 -4.86
CA GLY A 207 -14.96 9.09 -4.63
C GLY A 207 -15.10 8.70 -3.17
N ALA A 208 -15.32 7.41 -2.93
CA ALA A 208 -15.41 6.80 -1.62
C ALA A 208 -14.30 5.77 -1.40
N ALA A 209 -13.70 5.82 -0.22
CA ALA A 209 -12.80 4.81 0.30
C ALA A 209 -13.47 4.14 1.50
N CYS A 210 -13.72 2.83 1.41
CA CYS A 210 -14.38 2.06 2.46
C CYS A 210 -13.41 1.00 3.00
N LEU A 211 -13.25 0.95 4.32
CA LEU A 211 -12.50 -0.07 5.03
C LEU A 211 -13.44 -0.86 5.93
N PHE A 212 -13.20 -2.16 6.05
CA PHE A 212 -14.07 -3.09 6.76
C PHE A 212 -13.24 -3.97 7.70
N ALA A 213 -13.55 -3.94 9.00
CA ALA A 213 -12.89 -4.76 10.00
C ALA A 213 -13.86 -5.81 10.56
N GLY A 214 -13.38 -7.02 10.77
CA GLY A 214 -14.15 -8.13 11.36
C GLY A 214 -14.40 -9.29 10.42
N SER A 215 -15.64 -9.55 10.06
CA SER A 215 -16.03 -10.72 9.25
C SER A 215 -15.38 -10.85 7.87
N PRO A 216 -14.90 -9.78 7.17
CA PRO A 216 -14.22 -9.97 5.89
C PRO A 216 -13.02 -10.91 5.95
N THR A 217 -12.30 -10.92 7.06
CA THR A 217 -11.15 -11.80 7.29
C THR A 217 -11.44 -12.90 8.32
N ASP A 218 -12.70 -13.25 8.54
CA ASP A 218 -13.14 -14.24 9.55
C ASP A 218 -12.64 -13.90 10.97
N GLY A 219 -12.48 -12.60 11.25
CA GLY A 219 -11.99 -12.08 12.54
C GLY A 219 -10.46 -12.13 12.71
N LEU A 220 -9.72 -12.51 11.68
CA LEU A 220 -8.26 -12.49 11.67
C LEU A 220 -7.74 -11.06 11.40
N MET A 221 -6.46 -10.81 11.75
CA MET A 221 -5.80 -9.53 11.46
C MET A 221 -5.83 -9.22 9.98
N GLY A 222 -6.36 -8.03 9.63
CA GLY A 222 -6.56 -7.58 8.26
C GLY A 222 -7.86 -6.83 8.08
N GLY A 223 -8.52 -7.00 6.93
CA GLY A 223 -9.81 -6.38 6.68
C GLY A 223 -10.16 -6.32 5.22
N GLY A 224 -11.41 -5.92 4.93
CA GLY A 224 -11.89 -5.64 3.59
C GLY A 224 -11.63 -4.19 3.19
N PHE A 225 -11.60 -3.95 1.90
CA PHE A 225 -11.58 -2.61 1.34
C PHE A 225 -12.48 -2.53 0.10
N LEU A 226 -13.00 -1.33 -0.16
CA LEU A 226 -13.71 -1.01 -1.39
C LEU A 226 -13.39 0.44 -1.76
N TYR A 227 -12.88 0.63 -2.97
CA TYR A 227 -12.64 1.97 -3.54
C TYR A 227 -13.52 2.14 -4.79
N THR A 228 -14.18 3.30 -4.88
CA THR A 228 -14.89 3.67 -6.10
C THR A 228 -13.89 4.22 -7.11
N ASN A 229 -13.94 3.70 -8.35
CA ASN A 229 -13.24 4.26 -9.49
C ASN A 229 -14.27 4.85 -10.47
N GLU A 230 -13.87 5.26 -11.66
CA GLU A 230 -14.80 5.87 -12.60
C GLU A 230 -15.94 4.91 -13.01
N ASN A 231 -15.58 3.72 -13.48
CA ASN A 231 -16.51 2.68 -13.88
C ASN A 231 -16.39 1.38 -13.07
N PRO A 232 -15.18 0.91 -12.61
CA PRO A 232 -15.14 -0.25 -11.74
C PRO A 232 -15.15 0.13 -10.26
N LEU A 233 -15.53 -0.83 -9.43
CA LEU A 233 -15.21 -0.84 -8.02
C LEU A 233 -13.98 -1.72 -7.80
N SER A 234 -13.02 -1.26 -7.00
CA SER A 234 -11.96 -2.10 -6.47
C SER A 234 -12.41 -2.68 -5.14
N LEU A 235 -12.76 -3.95 -5.11
CA LEU A 235 -13.15 -4.66 -3.90
C LEU A 235 -12.09 -5.70 -3.55
N GLY A 236 -11.75 -5.83 -2.29
CA GLY A 236 -10.80 -6.84 -1.87
C GLY A 236 -10.68 -6.98 -0.37
N LEU A 237 -9.78 -7.83 0.05
CA LEU A 237 -9.38 -7.97 1.44
C LEU A 237 -7.88 -8.21 1.57
N VAL A 238 -7.36 -7.90 2.74
CA VAL A 238 -5.98 -8.17 3.15
C VAL A 238 -6.02 -8.97 4.43
N CYS A 239 -5.23 -10.05 4.53
CA CYS A 239 -5.16 -10.90 5.70
C CYS A 239 -3.71 -11.20 6.05
N GLY A 240 -3.33 -11.08 7.33
CA GLY A 240 -1.99 -11.39 7.82
C GLY A 240 -1.59 -12.82 7.47
N LEU A 241 -0.45 -12.99 6.80
CA LEU A 241 -0.03 -14.28 6.25
C LEU A 241 0.17 -15.33 7.35
N HIS A 242 0.66 -14.92 8.52
CA HIS A 242 0.90 -15.82 9.66
C HIS A 242 -0.39 -16.39 10.28
N HIS A 243 -1.53 -15.75 10.10
CA HIS A 243 -2.81 -16.23 10.57
C HIS A 243 -3.45 -17.28 9.64
N LEU A 244 -3.02 -17.35 8.38
CA LEU A 244 -3.65 -18.23 7.39
C LEU A 244 -3.39 -19.72 7.64
N HIS A 245 -2.36 -20.06 8.42
CA HIS A 245 -2.10 -21.45 8.78
C HIS A 245 -3.25 -22.07 9.58
N ASP A 246 -3.84 -21.31 10.50
CA ASP A 246 -4.93 -21.76 11.38
C ASP A 246 -6.31 -21.25 10.93
N ALA A 247 -6.37 -20.61 9.77
CA ALA A 247 -7.61 -20.06 9.24
C ALA A 247 -8.62 -21.15 8.87
N LYS A 248 -9.89 -20.95 9.22
CA LYS A 248 -10.97 -21.90 8.90
C LYS A 248 -11.39 -21.83 7.43
N LYS A 249 -11.13 -20.71 6.79
CA LYS A 249 -11.51 -20.40 5.40
C LYS A 249 -10.28 -20.02 4.59
N SER A 250 -10.25 -20.37 3.32
CA SER A 250 -9.25 -19.85 2.39
C SER A 250 -9.51 -18.38 2.08
N VAL A 251 -8.47 -17.64 1.68
CA VAL A 251 -8.60 -16.21 1.31
C VAL A 251 -9.64 -15.99 0.20
N PRO A 252 -9.71 -16.82 -0.87
CA PRO A 252 -10.79 -16.71 -1.85
C PRO A 252 -12.17 -16.91 -1.24
N GLN A 253 -12.36 -17.86 -0.30
CA GLN A 253 -13.64 -18.06 0.36
C GLN A 253 -14.02 -16.86 1.24
N MET A 254 -13.06 -16.26 1.96
CA MET A 254 -13.30 -15.03 2.71
C MET A 254 -13.79 -13.90 1.80
N LEU A 255 -13.20 -13.77 0.60
CA LEU A 255 -13.62 -12.76 -0.38
C LEU A 255 -15.05 -13.01 -0.88
N GLU A 256 -15.42 -14.25 -1.18
CA GLU A 256 -16.78 -14.59 -1.59
C GLU A 256 -17.80 -14.32 -0.48
N ASP A 257 -17.49 -14.70 0.77
CA ASP A 257 -18.34 -14.41 1.92
C ASP A 257 -18.50 -12.89 2.14
N PHE A 258 -17.42 -12.13 1.96
CA PHE A 258 -17.43 -10.67 2.06
C PHE A 258 -18.32 -10.03 0.99
N LYS A 259 -18.25 -10.50 -0.26
CA LYS A 259 -19.12 -10.05 -1.36
C LYS A 259 -20.60 -10.32 -1.09
N GLN A 260 -20.92 -11.44 -0.42
CA GLN A 260 -22.29 -11.84 -0.10
C GLN A 260 -22.82 -11.17 1.16
N HIS A 261 -22.01 -10.47 1.92
CA HIS A 261 -22.44 -9.81 3.14
C HIS A 261 -23.54 -8.76 2.85
N PRO A 262 -24.63 -8.66 3.67
CA PRO A 262 -25.77 -7.76 3.43
C PRO A 262 -25.39 -6.27 3.27
N ALA A 263 -24.28 -5.82 3.86
CA ALA A 263 -23.78 -4.45 3.73
C ALA A 263 -22.95 -4.22 2.46
N VAL A 264 -22.52 -5.28 1.75
CA VAL A 264 -21.63 -5.20 0.58
C VAL A 264 -22.35 -5.64 -0.70
N ALA A 265 -23.10 -6.73 -0.65
CA ALA A 265 -23.79 -7.29 -1.80
C ALA A 265 -24.63 -6.25 -2.59
N PRO A 266 -25.39 -5.33 -1.96
CA PRO A 266 -26.14 -4.30 -2.69
C PRO A 266 -25.21 -3.30 -3.41
N LEU A 267 -24.00 -3.05 -2.89
CA LEU A 267 -23.06 -2.10 -3.47
C LEU A 267 -22.47 -2.61 -4.80
N ILE A 268 -22.34 -3.93 -4.94
CA ILE A 268 -21.75 -4.59 -6.11
C ILE A 268 -22.79 -5.30 -7.01
N ALA A 269 -24.06 -5.28 -6.64
CA ALA A 269 -25.14 -6.00 -7.34
C ALA A 269 -25.18 -5.62 -8.83
N GLY A 270 -25.28 -6.64 -9.70
CA GLY A 270 -25.30 -6.46 -11.16
C GLY A 270 -23.95 -6.08 -11.78
N GLY A 271 -22.90 -5.99 -10.98
CA GLY A 271 -21.54 -5.76 -11.49
C GLY A 271 -20.94 -6.99 -12.15
N LYS A 272 -20.05 -6.74 -13.12
CA LYS A 272 -19.30 -7.78 -13.83
C LYS A 272 -17.87 -7.83 -13.32
N LEU A 273 -17.41 -9.00 -12.88
CA LEU A 273 -16.01 -9.23 -12.55
C LEU A 273 -15.17 -9.13 -13.84
N VAL A 274 -14.20 -8.21 -13.86
CA VAL A 274 -13.31 -7.99 -15.02
C VAL A 274 -11.86 -8.32 -14.71
N GLU A 275 -11.44 -8.29 -13.44
CA GLU A 275 -10.09 -8.64 -13.02
C GLU A 275 -10.11 -9.25 -11.62
N TYR A 276 -9.34 -10.30 -11.43
CA TYR A 276 -9.01 -10.87 -10.11
C TYR A 276 -7.50 -10.98 -9.96
N SER A 277 -7.01 -10.64 -8.79
CA SER A 277 -5.58 -10.66 -8.57
C SER A 277 -5.23 -10.81 -7.09
N ALA A 278 -4.05 -11.39 -6.82
CA ALA A 278 -3.54 -11.61 -5.47
C ALA A 278 -2.07 -11.18 -5.38
N HIS A 279 -1.70 -10.56 -4.27
CA HIS A 279 -0.35 -10.10 -4.03
C HIS A 279 -0.01 -10.12 -2.53
N VAL A 280 1.27 -10.26 -2.23
CA VAL A 280 1.80 -10.08 -0.88
C VAL A 280 2.15 -8.62 -0.68
N VAL A 281 1.80 -8.07 0.49
CA VAL A 281 2.08 -6.68 0.86
C VAL A 281 2.84 -6.61 2.18
N PRO A 282 3.76 -5.64 2.38
CA PRO A 282 4.46 -5.46 3.64
C PRO A 282 3.48 -4.95 4.72
N GLU A 283 3.60 -5.44 5.96
CA GLU A 283 2.75 -5.07 7.10
C GLU A 283 3.54 -4.70 8.36
N ALA A 284 4.79 -5.13 8.48
CA ALA A 284 5.57 -4.89 9.71
C ALA A 284 6.18 -3.48 9.79
N GLY A 285 5.99 -2.65 8.77
CA GLY A 285 6.47 -1.27 8.76
C GLY A 285 7.98 -1.21 9.01
N ILE A 286 8.42 -0.31 9.90
CA ILE A 286 9.85 -0.12 10.20
C ILE A 286 10.53 -1.38 10.77
N ASN A 287 9.77 -2.34 11.31
CA ASN A 287 10.33 -3.55 11.90
C ASN A 287 10.87 -4.54 10.85
N MET A 288 10.50 -4.38 9.56
CA MET A 288 11.03 -5.16 8.46
C MET A 288 12.04 -4.40 7.58
N LEU A 289 12.47 -3.21 8.00
CA LEU A 289 13.39 -2.39 7.24
C LEU A 289 14.71 -3.14 7.00
N PRO A 290 15.15 -3.31 5.73
CA PRO A 290 16.43 -3.93 5.40
C PRO A 290 17.60 -2.96 5.62
N GLU A 291 18.81 -3.40 5.32
CA GLU A 291 19.92 -2.49 5.12
C GLU A 291 19.71 -1.71 3.81
N LEU A 292 19.36 -0.42 3.92
CA LEU A 292 18.90 0.39 2.80
C LEU A 292 19.94 0.68 1.74
N VAL A 293 21.24 0.62 2.11
CA VAL A 293 22.36 1.00 1.24
C VAL A 293 23.52 0.02 1.34
N GLY A 294 24.15 -0.26 0.21
CA GLY A 294 25.41 -0.97 0.08
C GLY A 294 26.35 -0.22 -0.85
N ASP A 295 27.54 -0.76 -1.08
CA ASP A 295 28.46 -0.19 -2.08
C ASP A 295 27.85 -0.36 -3.48
N GLY A 296 27.50 0.74 -4.14
CA GLY A 296 26.88 0.78 -5.45
C GLY A 296 25.39 0.36 -5.50
N VAL A 297 24.69 0.27 -4.35
CA VAL A 297 23.28 -0.18 -4.37
C VAL A 297 22.42 0.50 -3.30
N LEU A 298 21.14 0.75 -3.66
CA LEU A 298 20.09 1.31 -2.81
C LEU A 298 18.83 0.43 -2.90
N ILE A 299 18.02 0.40 -1.84
CA ILE A 299 16.72 -0.31 -1.81
C ILE A 299 15.60 0.70 -1.56
N ALA A 300 14.53 0.69 -2.37
CA ALA A 300 13.44 1.65 -2.30
C ALA A 300 12.04 0.99 -2.43
N GLY A 301 11.02 1.69 -1.97
CA GLY A 301 9.64 1.25 -2.04
C GLY A 301 9.33 0.04 -1.16
N ASP A 302 8.45 -0.86 -1.62
CA ASP A 302 8.06 -2.06 -0.86
C ASP A 302 9.23 -3.01 -0.61
N ALA A 303 10.26 -3.00 -1.46
CA ALA A 303 11.52 -3.72 -1.25
C ALA A 303 12.23 -3.26 0.03
N ALA A 304 12.06 -2.00 0.40
CA ALA A 304 12.52 -1.41 1.64
C ALA A 304 11.46 -1.47 2.78
N GLY A 305 10.34 -2.15 2.58
CA GLY A 305 9.26 -2.22 3.56
C GLY A 305 8.51 -0.90 3.76
N MET A 306 8.48 -0.01 2.76
CA MET A 306 7.84 1.30 2.82
C MET A 306 6.32 1.20 2.81
N CYS A 307 5.74 0.67 3.88
CA CYS A 307 4.30 0.56 4.08
C CYS A 307 3.95 0.84 5.55
N MET A 308 2.79 1.43 5.77
CA MET A 308 2.30 1.77 7.10
C MET A 308 0.78 1.56 7.16
N ASN A 309 0.33 0.67 8.05
CA ASN A 309 -1.06 0.40 8.33
C ASN A 309 -1.44 1.00 9.68
N LEU A 310 -2.32 2.02 9.68
CA LEU A 310 -2.84 2.67 10.89
C LEU A 310 -4.20 2.11 11.35
N GLY A 311 -4.71 1.09 10.64
CA GLY A 311 -6.04 0.53 10.89
C GLY A 311 -7.17 1.28 10.17
N PHE A 312 -7.12 2.60 10.14
CA PHE A 312 -8.07 3.47 9.42
C PHE A 312 -7.47 4.16 8.20
N THR A 313 -6.17 4.09 8.04
CA THR A 313 -5.42 4.65 6.91
C THR A 313 -4.28 3.70 6.57
N ILE A 314 -4.15 3.35 5.29
CA ILE A 314 -3.08 2.49 4.80
C ILE A 314 -2.25 3.31 3.80
N ARG A 315 -0.97 3.47 4.11
CA ARG A 315 -0.02 4.23 3.31
C ARG A 315 1.07 3.30 2.78
N GLY A 316 1.36 3.39 1.50
CA GLY A 316 2.43 2.63 0.82
C GLY A 316 2.85 3.34 -0.44
N MET A 317 1.88 3.75 -1.28
CA MET A 317 2.17 4.41 -2.56
C MET A 317 2.94 5.72 -2.38
N ASP A 318 2.50 6.57 -1.46
CA ASP A 318 3.14 7.85 -1.13
C ASP A 318 4.52 7.67 -0.48
N LEU A 319 4.69 6.63 0.33
CA LEU A 319 5.97 6.28 0.93
C LEU A 319 6.95 5.73 -0.12
N ALA A 320 6.46 4.92 -1.07
CA ALA A 320 7.25 4.41 -2.19
C ALA A 320 7.72 5.55 -3.11
N ILE A 321 6.84 6.50 -3.43
CA ILE A 321 7.18 7.71 -4.20
C ILE A 321 8.26 8.52 -3.49
N ALA A 322 8.09 8.81 -2.21
CA ALA A 322 9.08 9.55 -1.43
C ALA A 322 10.42 8.81 -1.31
N ALA A 323 10.40 7.48 -1.23
CA ALA A 323 11.63 6.67 -1.23
C ALA A 323 12.33 6.70 -2.59
N GLY A 324 11.60 6.66 -3.69
CA GLY A 324 12.15 6.80 -5.04
C GLY A 324 12.82 8.16 -5.26
N GLU A 325 12.16 9.22 -4.84
CA GLU A 325 12.72 10.58 -4.90
C GLU A 325 14.01 10.71 -4.06
N ALA A 326 13.99 10.20 -2.83
CA ALA A 326 15.15 10.23 -1.94
C ALA A 326 16.33 9.42 -2.51
N ALA A 327 16.07 8.26 -3.13
CA ALA A 327 17.08 7.46 -3.80
C ALA A 327 17.72 8.23 -4.98
N ALA A 328 16.90 8.85 -5.82
CA ALA A 328 17.35 9.65 -6.94
C ALA A 328 18.22 10.84 -6.49
N LYS A 329 17.78 11.61 -5.49
CA LYS A 329 18.55 12.73 -4.92
C LYS A 329 19.92 12.26 -4.40
N THR A 330 19.98 11.09 -3.79
CA THR A 330 21.22 10.49 -3.29
C THR A 330 22.14 10.12 -4.44
N VAL A 331 21.63 9.49 -5.49
CA VAL A 331 22.42 9.14 -6.69
C VAL A 331 22.96 10.40 -7.36
N LEU A 332 22.13 11.44 -7.53
CA LEU A 332 22.59 12.72 -8.08
C LEU A 332 23.70 13.37 -7.24
N SER A 333 23.64 13.24 -5.92
CA SER A 333 24.71 13.70 -5.02
C SER A 333 25.99 12.87 -5.20
N ALA A 334 25.85 11.55 -5.35
CA ALA A 334 26.96 10.64 -5.60
C ALA A 334 27.63 10.89 -6.95
N MET A 335 26.86 11.17 -8.01
CA MET A 335 27.37 11.53 -9.35
C MET A 335 28.26 12.78 -9.32
N LYS A 336 27.92 13.80 -8.53
CA LYS A 336 28.72 15.04 -8.42
C LYS A 336 30.12 14.81 -7.86
N SER A 337 30.30 13.80 -7.04
CA SER A 337 31.59 13.43 -6.43
C SER A 337 32.21 12.19 -7.06
N ASP A 338 31.54 11.57 -8.01
CA ASP A 338 31.88 10.26 -8.60
C ASP A 338 32.15 9.18 -7.53
N ASP A 339 31.42 9.26 -6.41
CA ASP A 339 31.55 8.37 -5.25
C ASP A 339 30.22 7.65 -4.98
N PHE A 340 30.17 6.36 -5.26
CA PHE A 340 29.02 5.47 -5.04
C PHE A 340 29.29 4.47 -3.92
N SER A 341 30.20 4.80 -3.00
CA SER A 341 30.46 3.99 -1.81
C SER A 341 29.24 3.97 -0.88
N LYS A 342 29.14 2.92 -0.07
CA LYS A 342 28.11 2.82 0.98
C LYS A 342 28.09 4.06 1.88
N GLN A 343 29.28 4.63 2.17
CA GLN A 343 29.39 5.83 3.00
C GLN A 343 28.70 7.03 2.35
N LYS A 344 28.91 7.26 1.06
CA LYS A 344 28.28 8.35 0.32
C LYS A 344 26.78 8.10 0.14
N LEU A 345 26.40 6.90 -0.25
CA LEU A 345 25.00 6.52 -0.44
C LEU A 345 24.18 6.51 0.87
N ALA A 346 24.83 6.57 2.04
CA ALA A 346 24.14 6.70 3.34
C ALA A 346 23.35 8.01 3.49
N GLU A 347 23.57 9.02 2.62
CA GLU A 347 22.73 10.22 2.51
C GLU A 347 21.25 9.86 2.24
N TYR A 348 20.97 8.74 1.57
CA TYR A 348 19.64 8.22 1.34
C TYR A 348 18.84 8.08 2.63
N ARG A 349 19.45 7.51 3.65
CA ARG A 349 18.79 7.36 4.95
C ARG A 349 18.46 8.72 5.57
N GLN A 350 19.33 9.72 5.42
CA GLN A 350 19.08 11.06 5.93
C GLN A 350 17.88 11.72 5.24
N HIS A 351 17.75 11.54 3.92
CA HIS A 351 16.57 12.01 3.18
C HIS A 351 15.27 11.35 3.66
N LEU A 352 15.31 10.06 3.97
CA LEU A 352 14.14 9.32 4.48
C LEU A 352 13.76 9.68 5.92
N GLU A 353 14.73 10.08 6.77
CA GLU A 353 14.49 10.43 8.18
C GLU A 353 13.61 11.67 8.35
N SER A 354 13.58 12.57 7.38
CA SER A 354 12.71 13.76 7.39
C SER A 354 11.26 13.48 6.96
N GLY A 355 10.97 12.27 6.48
CA GLY A 355 9.66 11.87 5.95
C GLY A 355 9.30 10.42 6.30
N PRO A 356 9.42 9.47 5.36
CA PRO A 356 8.93 8.10 5.53
C PRO A 356 9.39 7.40 6.80
N LEU A 357 10.68 7.42 7.11
CA LEU A 357 11.21 6.71 8.29
C LEU A 357 10.78 7.37 9.60
N ARG A 358 10.63 8.70 9.64
CA ARG A 358 10.08 9.40 10.79
C ARG A 358 8.66 8.94 11.08
N ASP A 359 7.80 8.94 10.05
CA ASP A 359 6.41 8.55 10.18
C ASP A 359 6.29 7.07 10.60
N MET A 360 7.01 6.18 9.92
CA MET A 360 7.02 4.76 10.25
C MET A 360 7.53 4.46 11.66
N ARG A 361 8.53 5.22 12.14
CA ARG A 361 9.06 5.07 13.50
C ARG A 361 8.07 5.51 14.57
N MET A 362 7.30 6.56 14.30
CA MET A 362 6.24 7.02 15.20
C MET A 362 5.25 5.89 15.52
N TYR A 363 4.91 5.09 14.51
CA TYR A 363 3.94 4.00 14.62
C TYR A 363 4.58 2.59 14.71
N GLN A 364 5.86 2.47 15.09
CA GLN A 364 6.56 1.18 15.11
C GLN A 364 5.92 0.08 15.97
N LYS A 365 5.12 0.45 16.97
CA LYS A 365 4.41 -0.49 17.87
C LYS A 365 3.01 -0.87 17.37
N LEU A 366 2.52 -0.19 16.36
CA LEU A 366 1.15 -0.35 15.88
C LEU A 366 0.89 -1.71 15.23
N PRO A 367 1.80 -2.30 14.43
CA PRO A 367 1.59 -3.64 13.89
C PRO A 367 1.32 -4.68 15.00
N ALA A 368 2.08 -4.67 16.09
CA ALA A 368 1.88 -5.57 17.23
C ALA A 368 0.60 -5.27 18.03
N PHE A 369 0.07 -4.06 17.95
CA PHE A 369 -1.22 -3.70 18.53
C PHE A 369 -2.37 -4.19 17.66
N LEU A 370 -2.28 -4.02 16.35
CA LEU A 370 -3.28 -4.50 15.39
C LEU A 370 -3.33 -6.03 15.32
N ASP A 371 -2.22 -6.71 15.59
CA ASP A 371 -2.17 -8.18 15.67
C ASP A 371 -2.92 -8.78 16.88
N ASN A 372 -3.49 -7.92 17.74
CA ASN A 372 -4.36 -8.36 18.83
C ASN A 372 -5.69 -8.89 18.26
N PRO A 373 -6.03 -10.18 18.44
CA PRO A 373 -7.22 -10.79 17.83
C PRO A 373 -8.52 -10.07 18.13
N ARG A 374 -8.63 -9.39 19.29
CA ARG A 374 -9.83 -8.63 19.66
C ARG A 374 -10.12 -7.46 18.71
N MET A 375 -9.11 -6.92 18.01
CA MET A 375 -9.29 -5.81 17.08
C MET A 375 -10.22 -6.19 15.92
N PHE A 376 -10.12 -7.43 15.45
CA PHE A 376 -10.88 -7.91 14.29
C PHE A 376 -12.00 -8.90 14.65
N SER A 377 -12.14 -9.28 15.94
CA SER A 377 -13.23 -10.14 16.41
C SER A 377 -14.09 -9.45 17.47
N GLY A 378 -13.56 -9.21 18.65
CA GLY A 378 -14.30 -8.73 19.81
C GLY A 378 -14.82 -7.29 19.68
N TYR A 379 -14.02 -6.38 19.10
CA TYR A 379 -14.44 -4.97 18.94
C TYR A 379 -15.48 -4.77 17.83
N PRO A 380 -15.40 -5.42 16.66
CA PRO A 380 -16.49 -5.42 15.70
C PRO A 380 -17.81 -5.96 16.29
N GLU A 381 -17.75 -7.07 17.04
CA GLU A 381 -18.94 -7.59 17.73
C GLU A 381 -19.49 -6.64 18.78
N LEU A 382 -18.62 -5.98 19.56
CA LEU A 382 -19.01 -4.97 20.53
C LEU A 382 -19.75 -3.81 19.84
N ALA A 383 -19.16 -3.23 18.80
CA ALA A 383 -19.70 -2.09 18.08
C ALA A 383 -21.07 -2.42 17.46
N VAL A 384 -21.16 -3.53 16.71
CA VAL A 384 -22.39 -3.98 16.06
C VAL A 384 -23.44 -4.39 17.11
N GLY A 385 -23.04 -5.04 18.20
CA GLY A 385 -23.93 -5.44 19.26
C GLY A 385 -24.56 -4.24 19.98
N VAL A 386 -23.78 -3.21 20.27
CA VAL A 386 -24.27 -1.95 20.86
C VAL A 386 -25.22 -1.26 19.88
N ALA A 387 -24.86 -1.14 18.59
CA ALA A 387 -25.71 -0.53 17.59
C ALA A 387 -27.05 -1.28 17.44
N ARG A 388 -27.03 -2.61 17.45
CA ARG A 388 -28.25 -3.44 17.43
C ARG A 388 -29.15 -3.10 18.62
N ASP A 389 -28.61 -3.06 19.83
CA ASP A 389 -29.39 -2.77 21.04
C ASP A 389 -29.93 -1.32 21.07
N LEU A 390 -29.28 -0.39 20.34
CA LEU A 390 -29.75 0.99 20.18
C LEU A 390 -30.99 1.07 19.29
N PHE A 391 -31.01 0.34 18.19
CA PHE A 391 -32.00 0.47 17.12
C PHE A 391 -33.09 -0.60 17.14
N THR A 392 -33.03 -1.59 18.07
CA THR A 392 -34.07 -2.60 18.22
C THR A 392 -35.06 -2.21 19.31
N ILE A 393 -36.33 -2.11 18.93
CA ILE A 393 -37.46 -1.90 19.84
C ILE A 393 -38.42 -3.09 19.62
N ASP A 394 -38.50 -3.99 20.62
CA ASP A 394 -39.24 -5.25 20.56
C ASP A 394 -40.48 -5.28 21.49
N GLY A 395 -40.83 -4.12 22.09
CA GLY A 395 -41.96 -4.02 23.01
C GLY A 395 -41.61 -4.43 24.45
N SER A 396 -40.38 -4.88 24.73
CA SER A 396 -39.93 -5.16 26.09
C SER A 396 -39.78 -3.87 26.89
N ALA A 397 -39.71 -3.98 28.24
CA ALA A 397 -39.44 -2.83 29.10
C ALA A 397 -38.10 -2.18 28.76
N PRO A 398 -38.05 -0.84 28.71
CA PRO A 398 -36.78 -0.13 28.35
C PRO A 398 -35.65 -0.45 29.31
N GLU A 399 -34.50 -0.76 28.78
CA GLU A 399 -33.25 -0.95 29.54
C GLU A 399 -32.33 0.25 29.36
N LEU A 400 -31.69 0.68 30.48
CA LEU A 400 -30.74 1.79 30.42
C LEU A 400 -29.56 1.45 29.51
N MET A 401 -29.16 2.40 28.65
CA MET A 401 -28.07 2.25 27.69
C MET A 401 -26.76 1.75 28.35
N ARG A 402 -26.42 2.27 29.54
CA ARG A 402 -25.24 1.79 30.29
C ARG A 402 -25.24 0.28 30.52
N LYS A 403 -26.42 -0.33 30.79
CA LYS A 403 -26.53 -1.78 31.01
C LYS A 403 -26.31 -2.54 29.70
N LYS A 404 -26.85 -2.03 28.57
CA LYS A 404 -26.67 -2.59 27.24
C LYS A 404 -25.18 -2.56 26.85
N ILE A 405 -24.50 -1.41 26.99
CA ILE A 405 -23.06 -1.28 26.69
C ILE A 405 -22.22 -2.21 27.59
N LEU A 406 -22.53 -2.25 28.89
CA LEU A 406 -21.82 -3.12 29.83
C LEU A 406 -21.99 -4.61 29.50
N ARG A 407 -23.15 -5.03 28.98
CA ARG A 407 -23.42 -6.40 28.54
C ARG A 407 -22.45 -6.82 27.42
N HIS A 408 -22.30 -5.97 26.40
CA HIS A 408 -21.38 -6.21 25.28
C HIS A 408 -19.92 -6.08 25.72
N GLY A 409 -19.60 -5.10 26.57
CA GLY A 409 -18.26 -4.94 27.12
C GLY A 409 -17.77 -6.13 27.95
N LYS A 410 -18.69 -6.82 28.68
CA LYS A 410 -18.36 -8.05 29.41
C LYS A 410 -17.86 -9.16 28.49
N LYS A 411 -18.36 -9.27 27.25
CA LYS A 411 -17.93 -10.29 26.29
C LYS A 411 -16.47 -10.09 25.86
N VAL A 412 -16.03 -8.85 25.70
CA VAL A 412 -14.61 -8.51 25.42
C VAL A 412 -13.76 -8.61 26.70
N GLY A 413 -14.36 -8.37 27.86
CA GLY A 413 -13.72 -8.32 29.17
C GLY A 413 -13.27 -6.90 29.53
N PHE A 414 -13.71 -6.38 30.68
CA PHE A 414 -13.41 -4.99 31.10
C PHE A 414 -11.92 -4.72 31.26
N ILE A 415 -11.16 -5.69 31.78
CA ILE A 415 -9.71 -5.58 31.93
C ILE A 415 -9.05 -5.45 30.54
N ASN A 416 -9.52 -6.22 29.56
CA ASN A 416 -9.04 -6.14 28.19
C ASN A 416 -9.36 -4.79 27.56
N LEU A 417 -10.60 -4.28 27.73
CA LEU A 417 -11.00 -2.95 27.23
C LEU A 417 -10.10 -1.84 27.77
N ILE A 418 -9.84 -1.84 29.09
CA ILE A 418 -8.95 -0.87 29.72
C ILE A 418 -7.52 -1.01 29.19
N LYS A 419 -7.00 -2.24 29.17
CA LYS A 419 -5.63 -2.54 28.73
C LYS A 419 -5.41 -2.19 27.26
N ASP A 420 -6.35 -2.55 26.39
CA ASP A 420 -6.26 -2.27 24.97
C ASP A 420 -6.47 -0.77 24.70
N GLY A 421 -7.39 -0.12 25.40
CA GLY A 421 -7.57 1.33 25.34
C GLY A 421 -6.32 2.12 25.75
N MET A 422 -5.69 1.73 26.87
CA MET A 422 -4.42 2.36 27.31
C MET A 422 -3.29 2.12 26.29
N LYS A 423 -3.20 0.91 25.74
CA LYS A 423 -2.22 0.63 24.67
C LYS A 423 -2.52 1.46 23.41
N GLY A 424 -3.80 1.54 22.99
CA GLY A 424 -4.22 2.34 21.84
C GLY A 424 -3.76 3.78 21.95
N VAL A 425 -4.02 4.43 23.09
CA VAL A 425 -3.57 5.82 23.33
C VAL A 425 -2.05 6.00 23.26
N THR A 426 -1.27 4.94 23.52
CA THR A 426 0.20 5.03 23.50
C THR A 426 0.83 4.66 22.17
N VAL A 427 0.07 4.09 21.23
CA VAL A 427 0.58 3.65 19.92
C VAL A 427 -0.03 4.39 18.73
N LEU A 428 -1.17 5.07 18.94
CA LEU A 428 -1.82 6.01 18.03
C LEU A 428 -1.52 7.46 18.41
#